data_573e0e2c4b936f2ef8ede135795b5868
#
_entry.id   573e0e2c4b936f2ef8ede135795b5868
#
_cell.length_a   1.000
_cell.length_b   1.000
_cell.length_c   1.000
_cell.angle_alpha   90.00
_cell.angle_beta   90.00
_cell.angle_gamma   90.00
#
_symmetry.space_group_name_H-M   'P 1'
#
loop_
_entity.id
_entity.type
_entity.pdbx_description
1 polymer ?
#
loop_
_entity_poly.entity_id
_entity_poly.type
_entity_poly.pdbx_seq_one_letter_code
_entity_poly.pdbx_strand_id
1 'polypeptide(L)'
;MAGYTRQSNIANGNVIDATLFTNEYNKLADAFTNTGGHKHDGTPGEGPVLGLIGDANLATPLNKILVDTTNDHLEFYTDVSGTSTQQFRIQDGAIVPITTNDIDLGTASLEFKDAFFDGTVTLDGLTIGSATSITDVDTDLTSVSGSDDTLASAKSIKTYVDAQV
;
A
#
# COMPACT_ATOMS: atom_id res chain seq x y z
N MET A 1 -1.80 -28.54 14.38
CA MET A 1 -0.92 -28.80 13.23
C MET A 1 -1.82 -29.03 12.04
N ALA A 2 -1.83 -28.09 11.17
CA ALA A 2 -2.75 -28.07 10.05
C ALA A 2 -2.48 -29.21 9.05
N GLY A 3 -3.52 -29.78 8.56
CA GLY A 3 -3.56 -30.48 7.31
C GLY A 3 -3.20 -31.95 7.32
N TYR A 4 -2.13 -32.39 7.95
CA TYR A 4 -1.73 -33.79 7.87
C TYR A 4 -1.92 -34.56 9.18
N THR A 5 -2.75 -35.59 9.15
CA THR A 5 -2.85 -36.57 10.22
C THR A 5 -2.47 -37.94 9.69
N ARG A 6 -1.43 -38.55 10.23
CA ARG A 6 -0.95 -39.84 9.85
C ARG A 6 -2.08 -40.88 9.96
N GLN A 7 -2.33 -41.63 8.90
CA GLN A 7 -3.41 -42.61 8.81
C GLN A 7 -2.93 -44.05 9.11
N SER A 8 -1.66 -44.32 8.84
CA SER A 8 -1.10 -45.66 8.93
C SER A 8 -0.09 -45.76 10.07
N ASN A 9 -0.19 -46.79 10.89
CA ASN A 9 0.85 -47.12 11.85
C ASN A 9 1.75 -48.22 11.25
N ILE A 10 2.72 -47.81 10.44
CA ILE A 10 3.71 -48.70 9.87
C ILE A 10 4.82 -48.93 10.89
N ALA A 11 4.88 -50.14 11.45
CA ALA A 11 5.88 -50.57 12.43
C ALA A 11 6.70 -51.75 11.89
N ASN A 12 7.84 -52.01 12.54
CA ASN A 12 8.72 -53.14 12.16
C ASN A 12 7.93 -54.48 12.30
N GLY A 13 7.96 -55.30 11.28
CA GLY A 13 7.23 -56.58 11.21
C GLY A 13 5.80 -56.53 10.67
N ASN A 14 5.27 -55.35 10.36
CA ASN A 14 3.99 -55.21 9.72
C ASN A 14 4.09 -55.57 8.23
N VAL A 15 3.05 -56.24 7.69
CA VAL A 15 2.88 -56.36 6.25
C VAL A 15 2.44 -55.02 5.71
N ILE A 16 3.21 -54.47 4.77
CA ILE A 16 2.91 -53.21 4.11
C ILE A 16 2.18 -53.51 2.82
N ASP A 17 0.90 -53.21 2.76
CA ASP A 17 0.09 -53.37 1.54
C ASP A 17 -0.12 -52.02 0.82
N ALA A 18 -0.65 -52.13 -0.42
CA ALA A 18 -0.90 -50.94 -1.23
C ALA A 18 -1.91 -49.99 -0.61
N THR A 19 -2.84 -50.48 0.21
CA THR A 19 -3.88 -49.66 0.86
C THR A 19 -3.29 -48.74 1.91
N LEU A 20 -2.31 -49.21 2.68
CA LEU A 20 -1.61 -48.42 3.68
C LEU A 20 -0.89 -47.25 3.02
N PHE A 21 -0.16 -47.47 1.93
CA PHE A 21 0.50 -46.44 1.18
C PHE A 21 -0.50 -45.49 0.53
N THR A 22 -1.52 -46.01 -0.13
CA THR A 22 -2.52 -45.17 -0.81
C THR A 22 -3.23 -44.25 0.15
N ASN A 23 -3.62 -44.75 1.32
CA ASN A 23 -4.27 -43.91 2.35
C ASN A 23 -3.35 -42.80 2.90
N GLU A 24 -2.09 -43.14 3.12
CA GLU A 24 -1.11 -42.18 3.61
C GLU A 24 -0.81 -41.09 2.57
N TYR A 25 -0.58 -41.48 1.30
CA TYR A 25 -0.35 -40.50 0.23
C TYR A 25 -1.56 -39.64 -0.07
N ASN A 26 -2.77 -40.19 -0.02
CA ASN A 26 -3.99 -39.42 -0.19
C ASN A 26 -4.14 -38.39 0.94
N LYS A 27 -3.84 -38.75 2.17
CA LYS A 27 -3.87 -37.80 3.30
C LYS A 27 -2.78 -36.74 3.20
N LEU A 28 -1.61 -37.09 2.69
CA LEU A 28 -0.55 -36.13 2.41
C LEU A 28 -0.99 -35.19 1.28
N ALA A 29 -1.57 -35.68 0.22
CA ALA A 29 -2.11 -34.86 -0.87
C ALA A 29 -3.25 -33.94 -0.38
N ASP A 30 -4.19 -34.46 0.41
CA ASP A 30 -5.28 -33.71 1.02
C ASP A 30 -4.75 -32.55 1.87
N ALA A 31 -3.61 -32.75 2.56
CA ALA A 31 -2.98 -31.71 3.39
C ALA A 31 -2.52 -30.47 2.60
N PHE A 32 -2.38 -30.58 1.29
CA PHE A 32 -1.98 -29.48 0.40
C PHE A 32 -3.13 -29.00 -0.52
N THR A 33 -4.33 -29.57 -0.39
CA THR A 33 -5.49 -29.14 -1.20
C THR A 33 -6.14 -27.90 -0.60
N ASN A 34 -6.77 -27.12 -1.48
CA ASN A 34 -7.48 -25.88 -1.08
C ASN A 34 -8.74 -26.15 -0.22
N THR A 35 -9.34 -27.35 -0.29
CA THR A 35 -10.61 -27.65 0.40
C THR A 35 -10.42 -28.30 1.77
N GLY A 36 -9.39 -29.08 1.96
CA GLY A 36 -9.16 -29.83 3.21
C GLY A 36 -7.73 -29.74 3.72
N GLY A 37 -6.89 -28.95 3.06
CA GLY A 37 -5.48 -28.86 3.33
C GLY A 37 -5.09 -27.69 4.23
N HIS A 38 -3.81 -27.45 4.26
CA HIS A 38 -3.18 -26.38 5.01
C HIS A 38 -3.58 -24.99 4.48
N LYS A 39 -4.07 -24.14 5.36
CA LYS A 39 -4.46 -22.75 5.08
C LYS A 39 -3.59 -21.76 5.86
N HIS A 40 -3.57 -20.54 5.40
CA HIS A 40 -2.92 -19.42 6.08
C HIS A 40 -3.95 -18.33 6.40
N ASP A 41 -5.02 -18.71 7.09
CA ASP A 41 -6.15 -17.84 7.41
C ASP A 41 -6.34 -17.56 8.92
N GLY A 42 -5.41 -18.05 9.75
CA GLY A 42 -5.44 -17.86 11.19
C GLY A 42 -6.37 -18.82 11.94
N THR A 43 -7.02 -19.77 11.26
CA THR A 43 -7.84 -20.80 11.91
C THR A 43 -6.97 -21.63 12.86
N PRO A 44 -7.43 -21.94 14.11
CA PRO A 44 -6.67 -22.78 15.03
C PRO A 44 -6.30 -24.15 14.41
N GLY A 45 -5.02 -24.45 14.39
CA GLY A 45 -4.48 -25.69 13.79
C GLY A 45 -4.04 -25.54 12.32
N GLU A 46 -4.37 -24.45 11.68
CA GLU A 46 -3.89 -24.05 10.35
C GLU A 46 -2.60 -23.19 10.44
N GLY A 47 -2.07 -22.77 9.29
CA GLY A 47 -0.94 -21.86 9.27
C GLY A 47 -1.34 -20.45 9.75
N PRO A 48 -0.40 -19.66 10.28
CA PRO A 48 -0.66 -18.28 10.66
C PRO A 48 -1.07 -17.46 9.44
N VAL A 49 -1.83 -16.39 9.64
CA VAL A 49 -2.07 -15.38 8.61
C VAL A 49 -0.73 -14.85 8.12
N LEU A 50 -0.57 -14.70 6.80
CA LEU A 50 0.64 -14.14 6.23
C LEU A 50 0.64 -12.63 6.45
N GLY A 51 1.51 -12.17 7.36
CA GLY A 51 1.72 -10.75 7.64
C GLY A 51 2.80 -10.10 6.78
N LEU A 52 3.46 -10.86 5.92
CA LEU A 52 4.51 -10.40 5.03
C LEU A 52 4.31 -10.95 3.63
N ILE A 53 4.30 -10.05 2.64
CA ILE A 53 4.37 -10.35 1.20
C ILE A 53 5.63 -9.67 0.68
N GLY A 54 6.52 -10.40 0.02
CA GLY A 54 7.81 -9.84 -0.41
C GLY A 54 8.44 -10.60 -1.55
N ASP A 55 9.69 -10.23 -1.87
CA ASP A 55 10.47 -10.83 -2.94
C ASP A 55 10.51 -12.35 -2.82
N ALA A 56 10.21 -13.04 -3.93
CA ALA A 56 10.19 -14.50 -3.96
C ALA A 56 11.58 -15.08 -3.67
N ASN A 57 11.59 -16.20 -2.93
CA ASN A 57 12.78 -16.98 -2.59
C ASN A 57 13.83 -16.25 -1.72
N LEU A 58 13.47 -15.14 -1.09
CA LEU A 58 14.33 -14.46 -0.13
C LEU A 58 13.79 -14.61 1.29
N ALA A 59 14.65 -15.00 2.23
CA ALA A 59 14.32 -15.05 3.65
C ALA A 59 14.08 -13.65 4.24
N THR A 60 14.76 -12.66 3.68
CA THR A 60 14.62 -11.24 4.06
C THR A 60 14.39 -10.40 2.80
N PRO A 61 13.15 -10.30 2.31
CA PRO A 61 12.85 -9.55 1.10
C PRO A 61 13.10 -8.05 1.29
N LEU A 62 13.63 -7.41 0.26
CA LEU A 62 13.88 -5.98 0.24
C LEU A 62 12.62 -5.22 -0.19
N ASN A 63 11.92 -5.71 -1.24
CA ASN A 63 10.60 -5.22 -1.61
C ASN A 63 9.56 -6.03 -0.87
N LYS A 64 8.70 -5.38 -0.07
CA LYS A 64 7.72 -6.09 0.75
C LYS A 64 6.55 -5.22 1.18
N ILE A 65 5.44 -5.90 1.50
CA ILE A 65 4.33 -5.36 2.27
C ILE A 65 4.32 -6.08 3.61
N LEU A 66 4.35 -5.34 4.70
CA LEU A 66 4.35 -5.86 6.07
C LEU A 66 3.09 -5.39 6.80
N VAL A 67 2.46 -6.32 7.53
CA VAL A 67 1.43 -5.98 8.53
C VAL A 67 2.14 -5.77 9.86
N ASP A 68 2.28 -4.53 10.28
CA ASP A 68 2.80 -4.18 11.62
C ASP A 68 1.66 -4.20 12.63
N THR A 69 1.57 -5.29 13.37
CA THR A 69 0.54 -5.49 14.42
C THR A 69 0.84 -4.74 15.72
N THR A 70 2.02 -4.14 15.86
CA THR A 70 2.39 -3.34 17.03
C THR A 70 1.85 -1.93 16.91
N ASN A 71 1.86 -1.38 15.68
CA ASN A 71 1.43 -0.02 15.39
C ASN A 71 0.15 0.04 14.53
N ASP A 72 -0.45 -1.12 14.21
CA ASP A 72 -1.66 -1.26 13.40
C ASP A 72 -1.54 -0.61 12.01
N HIS A 73 -0.41 -0.86 11.33
CA HIS A 73 -0.11 -0.33 10.01
C HIS A 73 0.02 -1.43 8.94
N LEU A 74 -0.31 -1.08 7.68
CA LEU A 74 0.18 -1.77 6.50
C LEU A 74 1.36 -0.96 5.94
N GLU A 75 2.53 -1.53 5.91
CA GLU A 75 3.77 -0.87 5.54
C GLU A 75 4.27 -1.33 4.18
N PHE A 76 4.70 -0.41 3.33
CA PHE A 76 5.18 -0.65 1.98
C PHE A 76 6.65 -0.29 1.87
N TYR A 77 7.46 -1.27 1.46
CA TYR A 77 8.91 -1.15 1.34
C TYR A 77 9.36 -1.41 -0.09
N THR A 78 10.38 -0.70 -0.51
CA THR A 78 11.11 -0.96 -1.76
C THR A 78 12.61 -1.11 -1.52
N ASP A 79 13.27 -1.83 -2.41
CA ASP A 79 14.74 -1.88 -2.45
C ASP A 79 15.29 -0.54 -2.93
N VAL A 80 16.02 0.13 -2.08
CA VAL A 80 16.80 1.32 -2.42
C VAL A 80 18.27 1.00 -2.24
N SER A 81 18.94 0.71 -3.36
CA SER A 81 20.37 0.40 -3.38
C SER A 81 20.80 -0.73 -2.42
N GLY A 82 20.02 -1.82 -2.37
CA GLY A 82 20.32 -2.98 -1.52
C GLY A 82 19.79 -2.84 -0.09
N THR A 83 19.01 -1.80 0.21
CA THR A 83 18.40 -1.58 1.53
C THR A 83 16.89 -1.57 1.41
N SER A 84 16.22 -2.37 2.25
CA SER A 84 14.76 -2.34 2.36
C SER A 84 14.32 -1.04 3.04
N THR A 85 13.78 -0.11 2.25
CA THR A 85 13.39 1.22 2.71
C THR A 85 11.88 1.36 2.69
N GLN A 86 11.29 1.71 3.84
CA GLN A 86 9.86 1.97 3.93
C GLN A 86 9.55 3.27 3.17
N GLN A 87 8.59 3.21 2.26
CA GLN A 87 8.17 4.34 1.44
C GLN A 87 6.96 5.04 2.06
N PHE A 88 5.90 4.29 2.27
CA PHE A 88 4.68 4.79 2.89
C PHE A 88 4.00 3.69 3.70
N ARG A 89 3.01 4.09 4.48
CA ARG A 89 2.13 3.17 5.22
C ARG A 89 0.67 3.58 5.06
N ILE A 90 -0.21 2.61 5.25
CA ILE A 90 -1.64 2.84 5.46
C ILE A 90 -1.91 2.63 6.94
N GLN A 91 -2.49 3.62 7.58
CA GLN A 91 -2.94 3.60 8.97
C GLN A 91 -4.40 4.05 9.05
N ASP A 92 -5.01 4.02 10.23
CA ASP A 92 -6.39 4.49 10.39
C ASP A 92 -6.56 5.90 9.84
N GLY A 93 -7.47 6.02 8.86
CA GLY A 93 -7.84 7.28 8.21
C GLY A 93 -6.80 7.90 7.27
N ALA A 94 -5.62 7.28 7.03
CA ALA A 94 -4.58 7.93 6.23
C ALA A 94 -3.66 6.99 5.43
N ILE A 95 -3.19 7.47 4.28
CA ILE A 95 -2.00 6.98 3.59
C ILE A 95 -0.89 8.01 3.85
N VAL A 96 0.19 7.58 4.49
CA VAL A 96 1.21 8.49 5.02
C VAL A 96 2.59 8.12 4.47
N PRO A 97 3.31 9.04 3.80
CA PRO A 97 4.73 8.85 3.48
C PRO A 97 5.55 8.80 4.78
N ILE A 98 6.71 8.15 4.74
CA ILE A 98 7.58 8.05 5.92
C ILE A 98 8.45 9.30 6.09
N THR A 99 8.80 9.91 4.98
CA THR A 99 9.54 11.16 4.94
C THR A 99 8.68 12.24 4.28
N THR A 100 8.64 13.43 4.85
CA THR A 100 7.92 14.57 4.28
C THR A 100 8.54 14.97 2.95
N ASN A 101 7.70 15.22 1.93
CA ASN A 101 8.10 15.67 0.60
C ASN A 101 9.02 14.68 -0.14
N ASP A 102 8.74 13.38 -0.02
CA ASP A 102 9.57 12.29 -0.57
C ASP A 102 8.83 11.43 -1.60
N ILE A 103 7.50 11.32 -1.53
CA ILE A 103 6.70 10.42 -2.37
C ILE A 103 5.76 11.22 -3.27
N ASP A 104 5.91 11.05 -4.57
CA ASP A 104 5.01 11.58 -5.58
C ASP A 104 3.80 10.67 -5.83
N LEU A 105 2.68 11.25 -6.23
CA LEU A 105 1.56 10.56 -6.85
C LEU A 105 1.71 10.61 -8.38
N GLY A 106 2.26 9.57 -8.95
CA GLY A 106 2.63 9.51 -10.37
C GLY A 106 4.03 10.05 -10.66
N THR A 107 4.35 10.16 -11.93
CA THR A 107 5.61 10.73 -12.44
C THR A 107 5.30 11.59 -13.66
N ALA A 108 6.27 12.37 -14.13
CA ALA A 108 6.13 13.17 -15.37
C ALA A 108 5.82 12.34 -16.64
N SER A 109 6.01 11.02 -16.59
CA SER A 109 5.77 10.11 -17.72
C SER A 109 4.59 9.15 -17.48
N LEU A 110 4.19 8.95 -16.22
CA LEU A 110 3.13 8.04 -15.80
C LEU A 110 2.21 8.80 -14.83
N GLU A 111 1.25 9.50 -15.40
CA GLU A 111 0.34 10.40 -14.70
C GLU A 111 -0.95 9.67 -14.28
N PHE A 112 -1.54 10.09 -13.17
CA PHE A 112 -2.92 9.71 -12.85
C PHE A 112 -3.90 10.42 -13.78
N LYS A 113 -4.93 9.71 -14.24
CA LYS A 113 -5.93 10.27 -15.11
C LYS A 113 -6.77 11.36 -14.42
N ASP A 114 -7.32 11.03 -13.27
CA ASP A 114 -8.22 11.89 -12.50
C ASP A 114 -7.95 11.73 -10.99
N ALA A 115 -8.24 12.77 -10.21
CA ALA A 115 -8.27 12.75 -8.75
C ALA A 115 -9.58 13.36 -8.25
N PHE A 116 -10.31 12.67 -7.36
CA PHE A 116 -11.58 13.10 -6.79
C PHE A 116 -11.45 13.23 -5.28
N PHE A 117 -11.72 14.43 -4.75
CA PHE A 117 -11.70 14.72 -3.33
C PHE A 117 -13.03 15.35 -2.91
N ASP A 118 -13.66 14.85 -1.85
CA ASP A 118 -14.88 15.40 -1.28
C ASP A 118 -14.61 16.51 -0.23
N GLY A 119 -13.38 16.63 0.20
CA GLY A 119 -12.96 17.60 1.20
C GLY A 119 -12.07 18.70 0.63
N THR A 120 -11.33 19.35 1.52
CA THR A 120 -10.37 20.40 1.18
C THR A 120 -9.04 19.79 0.77
N VAL A 121 -8.44 20.30 -0.31
CA VAL A 121 -7.07 20.00 -0.72
C VAL A 121 -6.17 21.14 -0.26
N THR A 122 -5.16 20.85 0.52
CA THR A 122 -4.13 21.80 0.96
C THR A 122 -2.86 21.55 0.16
N LEU A 123 -2.35 22.56 -0.52
CA LEU A 123 -1.16 22.53 -1.37
C LEU A 123 -0.25 23.70 -1.00
N ASP A 124 1.05 23.49 -1.06
CA ASP A 124 2.04 24.59 -0.96
C ASP A 124 2.12 25.39 -2.27
N GLY A 125 1.76 24.80 -3.39
CA GLY A 125 1.68 25.42 -4.69
C GLY A 125 0.90 24.59 -5.69
N LEU A 126 0.28 25.24 -6.66
CA LEU A 126 -0.46 24.60 -7.76
C LEU A 126 0.14 25.06 -9.09
N THR A 127 0.70 24.11 -9.85
CA THR A 127 1.15 24.34 -11.23
C THR A 127 0.10 23.81 -12.20
N ILE A 128 -0.34 24.61 -13.15
CA ILE A 128 -1.32 24.25 -14.16
C ILE A 128 -0.61 24.23 -15.53
N GLY A 129 -0.45 23.04 -16.08
CA GLY A 129 0.28 22.83 -17.34
C GLY A 129 1.76 23.25 -17.19
N SER A 130 2.24 24.11 -18.08
CA SER A 130 3.61 24.67 -18.02
C SER A 130 3.68 26.06 -17.39
N ALA A 131 2.61 26.50 -16.71
CA ALA A 131 2.56 27.77 -16.04
C ALA A 131 3.45 27.83 -14.80
N THR A 132 3.70 29.04 -14.31
CA THR A 132 4.30 29.26 -13.00
C THR A 132 3.41 28.66 -11.92
N SER A 133 4.01 28.04 -10.89
CA SER A 133 3.26 27.52 -9.76
C SER A 133 2.46 28.64 -9.08
N ILE A 134 1.17 28.40 -8.88
CA ILE A 134 0.30 29.32 -8.13
C ILE A 134 0.47 29.01 -6.65
N THR A 135 0.91 30.00 -5.89
CA THR A 135 1.25 29.84 -4.47
C THR A 135 0.26 30.54 -3.54
N ASP A 136 -0.57 31.44 -4.06
CA ASP A 136 -1.53 32.20 -3.26
C ASP A 136 -2.76 32.65 -4.07
N VAL A 137 -3.80 33.09 -3.37
CA VAL A 137 -4.97 33.76 -3.93
C VAL A 137 -4.97 35.21 -3.45
N ASP A 138 -4.71 36.15 -4.36
CA ASP A 138 -4.68 37.55 -4.05
C ASP A 138 -6.08 38.11 -3.74
N THR A 139 -6.21 38.73 -2.60
CA THR A 139 -7.46 39.32 -2.10
C THR A 139 -7.52 40.84 -2.20
N ASP A 140 -6.41 41.53 -2.63
CA ASP A 140 -6.29 42.97 -2.80
C ASP A 140 -5.51 43.34 -4.08
N LEU A 141 -6.23 43.60 -5.16
CA LEU A 141 -5.63 43.98 -6.45
C LEU A 141 -5.00 45.37 -6.49
N THR A 142 -5.08 46.16 -5.42
CA THR A 142 -4.40 47.45 -5.34
C THR A 142 -2.94 47.32 -4.96
N SER A 143 -2.55 46.17 -4.46
CA SER A 143 -1.23 45.88 -3.88
C SER A 143 -0.60 44.58 -4.43
N VAL A 144 -1.00 44.14 -5.64
CA VAL A 144 -0.44 42.90 -6.23
C VAL A 144 1.04 43.05 -6.54
N SER A 145 1.77 41.96 -6.30
CA SER A 145 3.12 41.82 -6.86
C SER A 145 3.03 41.69 -8.39
N GLY A 146 4.00 42.18 -9.12
CA GLY A 146 4.07 42.01 -10.57
C GLY A 146 4.43 40.58 -11.01
N SER A 147 4.08 39.57 -10.24
CA SER A 147 4.40 38.13 -10.41
C SER A 147 3.17 37.37 -10.89
N ASP A 148 3.38 36.33 -11.69
CA ASP A 148 2.33 35.46 -12.25
C ASP A 148 2.06 34.26 -11.33
N ASP A 149 2.42 34.30 -10.06
CA ASP A 149 2.32 33.19 -9.10
C ASP A 149 1.10 33.28 -8.15
N THR A 150 0.19 34.20 -8.40
CA THR A 150 -1.06 34.37 -7.64
C THR A 150 -2.29 34.37 -8.54
N LEU A 151 -3.43 33.97 -7.98
CA LEU A 151 -4.75 34.11 -8.61
C LEU A 151 -5.55 35.21 -7.91
N ALA A 152 -6.21 36.06 -8.65
CA ALA A 152 -7.11 37.06 -8.10
C ALA A 152 -8.40 36.41 -7.60
N SER A 153 -8.85 36.73 -6.39
CA SER A 153 -10.16 36.32 -5.92
C SER A 153 -11.29 37.07 -6.61
N ALA A 154 -12.47 36.45 -6.75
CA ALA A 154 -13.64 37.12 -7.34
C ALA A 154 -14.01 38.43 -6.58
N LYS A 155 -13.84 38.44 -5.25
CA LYS A 155 -14.07 39.64 -4.43
C LYS A 155 -13.08 40.73 -4.73
N SER A 156 -11.78 40.46 -4.87
CA SER A 156 -10.76 41.44 -5.18
C SER A 156 -10.98 42.04 -6.57
N ILE A 157 -11.33 41.22 -7.58
CA ILE A 157 -11.68 41.69 -8.91
C ILE A 157 -12.87 42.64 -8.85
N LYS A 158 -13.96 42.28 -8.16
CA LYS A 158 -15.14 43.11 -8.03
C LYS A 158 -14.83 44.44 -7.34
N THR A 159 -14.09 44.42 -6.23
CA THR A 159 -13.71 45.61 -5.48
C THR A 159 -12.87 46.56 -6.34
N TYR A 160 -11.90 46.04 -7.11
CA TYR A 160 -11.08 46.84 -8.01
C TYR A 160 -11.92 47.47 -9.10
N VAL A 161 -12.81 46.72 -9.75
CA VAL A 161 -13.70 47.25 -10.80
C VAL A 161 -14.64 48.34 -10.26
N ASP A 162 -15.30 48.11 -9.13
CA ASP A 162 -16.20 49.08 -8.50
C ASP A 162 -15.48 50.39 -8.12
N ALA A 163 -14.17 50.37 -7.87
CA ALA A 163 -13.37 51.54 -7.56
C ALA A 163 -12.90 52.31 -8.83
N GLN A 164 -13.06 51.74 -10.04
CA GLN A 164 -12.66 52.38 -11.31
C GLN A 164 -13.84 53.09 -12.02
N VAL A 165 -15.06 52.89 -11.55
CA VAL A 165 -16.29 53.53 -12.03
C VAL A 165 -16.83 54.48 -10.98
#